data_786b90add1f6413944f419eea6bff262
#
_entry.id   786b90add1f6413944f419eea6bff262
#
_cell.length_a   1.000
_cell.length_b   1.000
_cell.length_c   1.000
_cell.angle_alpha   90.00
_cell.angle_beta   90.00
_cell.angle_gamma   90.00
#
_symmetry.space_group_name_H-M   'P 1'
#
loop_
_entity.id
_entity.type
_entity.pdbx_description
1 polymer ?
#
loop_
_entity_poly.entity_id
_entity_poly.type
_entity_poly.pdbx_seq_one_letter_code
_entity_poly.pdbx_strand_id
1 'polypeptide(L)'
;KTIQLYKAVLPKNGDSWAFAVGDKVDVTAAVGTNNGTLQLRNTVADEIRAAGSVNDPITDGMIPDGTLTVKEAGAITTKTENVSVVGQVVYHYGNAYNGAASISSIILEDVIGGEIYGFQIYDYANHANYKVGDVVKVTGTVSLYGGVPQMQSPAMEVVKAGVEAIPAQEITVSQMGADYLSEYVYIKDVTLGTYNASGSTPVT
;
A
#
# COMPACT_ATOMS: atom_id res chain seq x y z
N LYS A 1 2.48 -18.91 -10.13
CA LYS A 1 3.25 -18.16 -9.14
C LYS A 1 2.41 -18.06 -7.86
N THR A 2 3.01 -18.32 -6.71
CA THR A 2 2.34 -18.19 -5.40
C THR A 2 2.83 -16.93 -4.72
N ILE A 3 1.92 -16.17 -4.16
CA ILE A 3 2.19 -15.01 -3.31
C ILE A 3 1.58 -15.23 -1.93
N GLN A 4 1.89 -14.39 -0.98
CA GLN A 4 1.39 -14.52 0.39
C GLN A 4 0.52 -13.33 0.76
N LEU A 5 -0.66 -13.62 1.33
CA LEU A 5 -1.44 -12.63 2.08
C LEU A 5 -0.87 -12.58 3.51
N TYR A 6 -0.18 -11.51 3.84
CA TYR A 6 0.45 -11.38 5.15
C TYR A 6 -0.55 -10.84 6.17
N LYS A 7 -0.85 -11.66 7.20
CA LYS A 7 -1.78 -11.33 8.29
C LYS A 7 -3.12 -10.78 7.79
N ALA A 8 -3.64 -11.37 6.72
CA ALA A 8 -4.94 -10.99 6.17
C ALA A 8 -6.04 -11.20 7.21
N VAL A 9 -6.89 -10.19 7.36
CA VAL A 9 -8.14 -10.33 8.12
C VAL A 9 -9.19 -10.76 7.12
N LEU A 10 -9.46 -12.06 7.07
CA LEU A 10 -10.53 -12.57 6.22
C LEU A 10 -11.88 -12.45 6.92
N PRO A 11 -12.98 -12.18 6.17
CA PRO A 11 -14.32 -12.14 6.72
C PRO A 11 -14.65 -13.46 7.44
N LYS A 12 -15.33 -13.36 8.56
CA LYS A 12 -15.82 -14.50 9.33
C LYS A 12 -17.31 -14.65 9.16
N ASN A 13 -17.76 -15.90 9.10
CA ASN A 13 -19.15 -16.26 9.23
C ASN A 13 -19.36 -16.92 10.61
N GLY A 14 -19.70 -16.10 11.61
CA GLY A 14 -19.63 -16.49 13.03
C GLY A 14 -18.18 -16.67 13.49
N ASP A 15 -17.86 -17.83 14.09
CA ASP A 15 -16.49 -18.20 14.51
C ASP A 15 -15.66 -18.87 13.40
N SER A 16 -16.29 -19.19 12.28
CA SER A 16 -15.65 -19.84 11.14
C SER A 16 -15.26 -18.84 10.07
N TRP A 17 -14.22 -19.17 9.30
CA TRP A 17 -13.85 -18.39 8.14
C TRP A 17 -14.92 -18.48 7.05
N ALA A 18 -15.20 -17.33 6.38
CA ALA A 18 -16.17 -17.29 5.28
C ALA A 18 -15.65 -18.00 4.02
N PHE A 19 -14.35 -18.28 3.93
CA PHE A 19 -13.71 -18.89 2.77
C PHE A 19 -13.06 -20.23 3.10
N ALA A 20 -13.04 -21.13 2.10
CA ALA A 20 -12.37 -22.42 2.13
C ALA A 20 -11.11 -22.41 1.24
N VAL A 21 -10.24 -23.40 1.44
CA VAL A 21 -9.10 -23.64 0.53
C VAL A 21 -9.63 -23.95 -0.86
N GLY A 22 -9.14 -23.23 -1.87
CA GLY A 22 -9.57 -23.37 -3.26
C GLY A 22 -10.60 -22.34 -3.70
N ASP A 23 -11.19 -21.57 -2.78
CA ASP A 23 -12.10 -20.49 -3.14
C ASP A 23 -11.34 -19.40 -3.93
N LYS A 24 -12.04 -18.80 -4.88
CA LYS A 24 -11.57 -17.65 -5.62
C LYS A 24 -12.07 -16.38 -4.97
N VAL A 25 -11.17 -15.44 -4.77
CA VAL A 25 -11.46 -14.14 -4.15
C VAL A 25 -10.73 -13.03 -4.88
N ASP A 26 -11.30 -11.85 -4.78
CA ASP A 26 -10.63 -10.62 -5.21
C ASP A 26 -9.90 -10.03 -4.01
N VAL A 27 -8.69 -9.52 -4.24
CA VAL A 27 -7.83 -9.03 -3.16
C VAL A 27 -7.31 -7.64 -3.51
N THR A 28 -7.58 -6.69 -2.62
CA THR A 28 -7.02 -5.35 -2.69
C THR A 28 -6.05 -5.16 -1.54
N ALA A 29 -4.81 -4.77 -1.83
CA ALA A 29 -3.76 -4.69 -0.81
C ALA A 29 -2.55 -3.87 -1.29
N ALA A 30 -1.72 -3.44 -0.34
CA ALA A 30 -0.40 -2.92 -0.67
C ALA A 30 0.60 -4.05 -0.96
N VAL A 31 1.42 -3.89 -1.98
CA VAL A 31 2.52 -4.81 -2.27
C VAL A 31 3.71 -4.48 -1.38
N GLY A 32 4.24 -5.49 -0.71
CA GLY A 32 5.42 -5.36 0.13
C GLY A 32 6.31 -6.58 0.07
N THR A 33 7.41 -6.57 0.82
CA THR A 33 8.28 -7.74 0.96
C THR A 33 8.54 -8.07 2.43
N ASN A 34 8.82 -9.34 2.70
CA ASN A 34 9.39 -9.78 3.97
C ASN A 34 10.49 -10.81 3.67
N ASN A 35 11.71 -10.51 4.08
CA ASN A 35 12.89 -11.34 3.80
C ASN A 35 12.99 -11.76 2.31
N GLY A 36 12.74 -10.80 1.39
CA GLY A 36 12.78 -11.03 -0.04
C GLY A 36 11.56 -11.75 -0.64
N THR A 37 10.58 -12.14 0.18
CA THR A 37 9.33 -12.75 -0.30
C THR A 37 8.29 -11.67 -0.51
N LEU A 38 7.72 -11.60 -1.72
CA LEU A 38 6.60 -10.70 -2.05
C LEU A 38 5.36 -11.07 -1.26
N GLN A 39 4.72 -10.06 -0.68
CA GLN A 39 3.52 -10.20 0.12
C GLN A 39 2.49 -9.13 -0.25
N LEU A 40 1.21 -9.51 -0.18
CA LEU A 40 0.10 -8.56 -0.11
C LEU A 40 -0.15 -8.28 1.37
N ARG A 41 -0.08 -7.01 1.75
CA ARG A 41 -0.20 -6.58 3.14
C ARG A 41 -1.55 -5.96 3.40
N ASN A 42 -2.19 -6.38 4.49
CA ASN A 42 -3.50 -5.96 4.96
C ASN A 42 -4.59 -5.98 3.89
N THR A 43 -5.02 -7.17 3.61
CA THR A 43 -6.14 -7.40 2.72
C THR A 43 -7.45 -7.24 3.47
N VAL A 44 -8.30 -6.34 3.01
CA VAL A 44 -9.71 -6.35 3.31
C VAL A 44 -10.40 -6.87 2.06
N ALA A 45 -11.08 -8.01 2.15
CA ALA A 45 -11.67 -8.69 0.99
C ALA A 45 -12.83 -7.93 0.32
N ASP A 46 -13.24 -6.77 0.86
CA ASP A 46 -14.51 -6.12 0.47
C ASP A 46 -14.35 -4.76 -0.24
N GLU A 47 -13.15 -4.26 -0.50
CA GLU A 47 -12.99 -3.00 -1.23
C GLU A 47 -12.70 -3.23 -2.71
N ILE A 48 -13.73 -3.53 -3.48
CA ILE A 48 -13.69 -3.46 -4.95
C ILE A 48 -13.83 -1.99 -5.34
N ARG A 49 -12.74 -1.38 -5.77
CA ARG A 49 -12.80 -0.11 -6.49
C ARG A 49 -12.76 -0.40 -7.99
N ALA A 50 -13.78 0.07 -8.70
CA ALA A 50 -13.79 -0.03 -10.16
C ALA A 50 -12.55 0.69 -10.73
N ALA A 51 -11.87 0.05 -11.69
CA ALA A 51 -10.83 0.70 -12.48
C ALA A 51 -11.44 1.90 -13.21
N GLY A 52 -11.20 3.09 -12.68
CA GLY A 52 -11.51 4.36 -13.33
C GLY A 52 -10.33 4.83 -14.17
N SER A 53 -10.55 5.84 -15.01
CA SER A 53 -9.43 6.58 -15.61
C SER A 53 -8.56 7.15 -14.48
N VAL A 54 -7.27 6.87 -14.54
CA VAL A 54 -6.32 7.39 -13.55
C VAL A 54 -6.16 8.89 -13.81
N ASN A 55 -6.77 9.71 -12.94
CA ASN A 55 -6.54 11.14 -12.95
C ASN A 55 -5.33 11.43 -12.05
N ASP A 56 -4.41 12.23 -12.55
CA ASP A 56 -3.29 12.74 -11.74
C ASP A 56 -3.83 13.73 -10.69
N PRO A 57 -3.82 13.37 -9.40
CA PRO A 57 -4.28 14.25 -8.34
C PRO A 57 -3.26 15.32 -7.95
N ILE A 58 -2.01 15.16 -8.39
CA ILE A 58 -0.87 16.01 -8.03
C ILE A 58 -0.46 16.82 -9.25
N THR A 59 -0.61 18.13 -9.15
CA THR A 59 -0.17 19.06 -10.19
C THR A 59 1.17 19.67 -9.83
N ASP A 60 1.93 20.13 -10.82
CA ASP A 60 3.26 20.75 -10.64
C ASP A 60 3.29 21.83 -9.54
N GLY A 61 2.21 22.60 -9.40
CA GLY A 61 2.09 23.63 -8.36
C GLY A 61 1.97 23.10 -6.92
N MET A 62 1.77 21.79 -6.74
CA MET A 62 1.71 21.15 -5.42
C MET A 62 3.06 20.58 -4.99
N ILE A 63 4.04 20.53 -5.87
CA ILE A 63 5.39 20.01 -5.59
C ILE A 63 6.33 21.19 -5.39
N PRO A 64 6.67 21.57 -4.13
CA PRO A 64 7.61 22.65 -3.86
C PRO A 64 9.02 22.30 -4.35
N ASP A 65 9.80 23.32 -4.71
CA ASP A 65 11.19 23.15 -5.09
C ASP A 65 11.98 22.33 -4.05
N GLY A 66 12.78 21.37 -4.54
CA GLY A 66 13.58 20.47 -3.69
C GLY A 66 12.78 19.31 -3.05
N THR A 67 11.52 19.14 -3.44
CA THR A 67 10.69 17.99 -3.04
C THR A 67 10.78 16.92 -4.12
N LEU A 68 10.92 15.67 -3.71
CA LEU A 68 10.92 14.51 -4.61
C LEU A 68 9.48 14.10 -4.94
N THR A 69 9.32 13.54 -6.12
CA THR A 69 8.13 12.76 -6.47
C THR A 69 8.13 11.41 -5.74
N VAL A 70 7.00 10.76 -5.65
CA VAL A 70 6.88 9.38 -5.11
C VAL A 70 7.81 8.43 -5.87
N LYS A 71 7.91 8.55 -7.20
CA LYS A 71 8.81 7.75 -8.04
C LYS A 71 10.28 7.90 -7.65
N GLU A 72 10.74 9.12 -7.48
CA GLU A 72 12.14 9.42 -7.09
C GLU A 72 12.44 8.90 -5.68
N ALA A 73 11.51 9.07 -4.75
CA ALA A 73 11.65 8.56 -3.39
C ALA A 73 11.68 7.01 -3.35
N GLY A 74 10.84 6.37 -4.16
CA GLY A 74 10.82 4.91 -4.33
C GLY A 74 12.10 4.33 -4.97
N ALA A 75 12.87 5.15 -5.67
CA ALA A 75 14.14 4.75 -6.28
C ALA A 75 15.36 4.89 -5.33
N ILE A 76 15.18 5.40 -4.12
CA ILE A 76 16.27 5.55 -3.13
C ILE A 76 16.71 4.17 -2.64
N THR A 77 18.00 3.85 -2.78
CA THR A 77 18.58 2.55 -2.44
C THR A 77 19.46 2.57 -1.19
N THR A 78 19.66 3.75 -0.59
CA THR A 78 20.47 3.91 0.63
C THR A 78 19.78 4.86 1.60
N LYS A 79 20.11 4.76 2.90
CA LYS A 79 19.57 5.71 3.88
C LYS A 79 19.89 7.15 3.47
N THR A 80 18.83 7.97 3.31
CA THR A 80 18.93 9.39 2.91
C THR A 80 18.14 10.26 3.87
N GLU A 81 18.78 11.25 4.45
CA GLU A 81 18.18 12.15 5.45
C GLU A 81 17.64 13.43 4.79
N ASN A 82 16.70 14.08 5.47
CA ASN A 82 16.08 15.35 5.05
C ASN A 82 15.42 15.30 3.66
N VAL A 83 14.79 14.17 3.35
CA VAL A 83 14.02 13.99 2.12
C VAL A 83 12.61 14.51 2.33
N SER A 84 12.11 15.30 1.37
CA SER A 84 10.70 15.68 1.28
C SER A 84 10.06 15.02 0.06
N VAL A 85 8.85 14.48 0.21
CA VAL A 85 8.09 13.80 -0.86
C VAL A 85 6.66 14.30 -0.84
N VAL A 86 6.06 14.51 -2.02
CA VAL A 86 4.61 14.75 -2.16
C VAL A 86 3.98 13.54 -2.81
N GLY A 87 2.84 13.11 -2.24
CA GLY A 87 2.04 12.00 -2.75
C GLY A 87 0.61 12.04 -2.23
N GLN A 88 -0.29 11.32 -2.87
CA GLN A 88 -1.66 11.15 -2.39
C GLN A 88 -1.77 9.94 -1.47
N VAL A 89 -2.45 10.10 -0.34
CA VAL A 89 -2.82 8.98 0.53
C VAL A 89 -3.86 8.13 -0.18
N VAL A 90 -3.52 6.90 -0.54
CA VAL A 90 -4.43 5.99 -1.24
C VAL A 90 -4.87 4.81 -0.37
N TYR A 91 -4.04 4.42 0.59
CA TYR A 91 -4.33 3.25 1.41
C TYR A 91 -3.70 3.34 2.80
N HIS A 92 -4.43 2.84 3.79
CA HIS A 92 -3.93 2.64 5.15
C HIS A 92 -3.85 1.15 5.43
N TYR A 93 -2.71 0.67 5.92
CA TYR A 93 -2.60 -0.71 6.35
C TYR A 93 -1.84 -0.84 7.67
N GLY A 94 -2.00 -1.96 8.32
CA GLY A 94 -1.34 -2.23 9.58
C GLY A 94 -1.27 -3.73 9.85
N ASN A 95 -0.91 -4.12 11.04
CA ASN A 95 -0.89 -5.51 11.45
C ASN A 95 -2.17 -5.81 12.24
N ALA A 96 -2.89 -6.86 11.86
CA ALA A 96 -3.88 -7.46 12.74
C ALA A 96 -3.13 -8.23 13.85
N TYR A 97 -3.05 -7.66 15.03
CA TYR A 97 -2.50 -8.34 16.20
C TYR A 97 -3.68 -8.69 17.12
N ASN A 98 -3.84 -9.98 17.47
CA ASN A 98 -4.92 -10.47 18.34
C ASN A 98 -6.35 -10.07 17.90
N GLY A 99 -6.61 -10.01 16.60
CA GLY A 99 -7.94 -9.72 16.06
C GLY A 99 -8.35 -8.24 16.07
N ALA A 100 -7.49 -7.35 16.51
CA ALA A 100 -7.65 -5.90 16.37
C ALA A 100 -6.74 -5.40 15.24
N ALA A 101 -7.31 -4.72 14.23
CA ALA A 101 -6.53 -4.03 13.23
C ALA A 101 -5.87 -2.81 13.86
N SER A 102 -4.54 -2.81 13.96
CA SER A 102 -3.79 -1.59 14.25
C SER A 102 -3.20 -1.07 12.94
N ILE A 103 -3.71 0.05 12.45
CA ILE A 103 -3.15 0.73 11.30
C ILE A 103 -1.80 1.33 11.72
N SER A 104 -0.77 1.11 10.92
CA SER A 104 0.58 1.59 11.22
C SER A 104 1.29 2.16 10.01
N SER A 105 0.67 2.10 8.84
CA SER A 105 1.32 2.49 7.59
C SER A 105 0.33 3.15 6.64
N ILE A 106 0.86 4.03 5.82
CA ILE A 106 0.15 4.73 4.76
C ILE A 106 0.89 4.43 3.45
N ILE A 107 0.16 4.19 2.39
CA ILE A 107 0.68 4.20 1.03
C ILE A 107 0.38 5.56 0.43
N LEU A 108 1.42 6.21 -0.05
CA LEU A 108 1.33 7.37 -0.92
C LEU A 108 1.51 6.92 -2.36
N GLU A 109 0.69 7.45 -3.25
CA GLU A 109 0.84 7.24 -4.69
C GLU A 109 0.83 8.56 -5.44
N ASP A 110 1.36 8.49 -6.66
CA ASP A 110 1.37 9.55 -7.66
C ASP A 110 1.26 8.93 -9.06
N VAL A 111 0.74 9.70 -10.01
CA VAL A 111 0.63 9.31 -11.42
C VAL A 111 1.60 10.12 -12.25
N ILE A 112 2.66 9.49 -12.73
CA ILE A 112 3.72 10.15 -13.48
C ILE A 112 3.82 9.54 -14.87
N GLY A 113 3.51 10.33 -15.90
CA GLY A 113 3.51 9.85 -17.27
C GLY A 113 2.44 8.79 -17.57
N GLY A 114 1.37 8.73 -16.77
CA GLY A 114 0.29 7.75 -16.89
C GLY A 114 0.53 6.44 -16.14
N GLU A 115 1.65 6.33 -15.45
CA GLU A 115 2.00 5.18 -14.60
C GLU A 115 1.87 5.55 -13.12
N ILE A 116 1.42 4.60 -12.29
CA ILE A 116 1.29 4.75 -10.84
C ILE A 116 2.61 4.35 -10.19
N TYR A 117 3.03 5.12 -9.18
CA TYR A 117 4.19 4.86 -8.35
C TYR A 117 3.80 4.98 -6.88
N GLY A 118 4.29 4.06 -6.05
CA GLY A 118 3.99 3.99 -4.64
C GLY A 118 5.17 4.27 -3.72
N PHE A 119 4.90 4.83 -2.54
CA PHE A 119 5.87 5.04 -1.46
C PHE A 119 5.25 4.78 -0.10
N GLN A 120 5.97 4.07 0.77
CA GLN A 120 5.46 3.68 2.07
C GLN A 120 5.87 4.65 3.19
N ILE A 121 4.88 5.04 3.99
CA ILE A 121 5.08 5.74 5.27
C ILE A 121 4.70 4.78 6.40
N TYR A 122 5.60 4.63 7.38
CA TYR A 122 5.37 3.87 8.59
C TYR A 122 5.23 4.82 9.78
N ASP A 123 4.00 5.03 10.25
CA ASP A 123 3.72 5.96 11.36
C ASP A 123 2.56 5.47 12.23
N TYR A 124 2.87 4.94 13.40
CA TYR A 124 1.88 4.46 14.35
C TYR A 124 1.06 5.58 15.00
N ALA A 125 1.62 6.77 15.13
CA ALA A 125 1.03 7.80 15.97
C ALA A 125 0.05 8.69 15.23
N ASN A 126 0.30 8.99 13.94
CA ASN A 126 -0.37 10.07 13.23
C ASN A 126 -1.17 9.63 11.99
N HIS A 127 -1.12 8.35 11.61
CA HIS A 127 -1.78 7.85 10.40
C HIS A 127 -3.27 8.23 10.30
N ALA A 128 -3.99 8.28 11.42
CA ALA A 128 -5.41 8.61 11.45
C ALA A 128 -5.73 10.07 11.10
N ASN A 129 -4.73 10.95 11.12
CA ASN A 129 -4.89 12.37 10.80
C ASN A 129 -4.95 12.62 9.29
N TYR A 130 -4.50 11.65 8.48
CA TYR A 130 -4.42 11.77 7.02
C TYR A 130 -5.38 10.78 6.39
N LYS A 131 -6.27 11.26 5.52
CA LYS A 131 -7.35 10.47 4.93
C LYS A 131 -7.02 10.07 3.51
N VAL A 132 -7.59 8.96 3.06
CA VAL A 132 -7.55 8.57 1.64
C VAL A 132 -8.11 9.72 0.80
N GLY A 133 -7.35 10.14 -0.21
CA GLY A 133 -7.63 11.29 -1.06
C GLY A 133 -6.91 12.58 -0.65
N ASP A 134 -6.26 12.63 0.51
CA ASP A 134 -5.44 13.79 0.87
C ASP A 134 -4.10 13.74 0.11
N VAL A 135 -3.73 14.83 -0.53
CA VAL A 135 -2.36 15.05 -1.02
C VAL A 135 -1.55 15.59 0.14
N VAL A 136 -0.47 14.91 0.49
CA VAL A 136 0.38 15.25 1.62
C VAL A 136 1.82 15.45 1.20
N LYS A 137 2.51 16.36 1.89
CA LYS A 137 3.97 16.45 1.87
C LYS A 137 4.51 15.78 3.12
N VAL A 138 5.44 14.88 2.95
CA VAL A 138 6.12 14.18 4.04
C VAL A 138 7.60 14.53 4.04
N THR A 139 8.19 14.77 5.21
CA THR A 139 9.61 15.12 5.36
C THR A 139 10.23 14.28 6.45
N GLY A 140 11.32 13.59 6.11
CA GLY A 140 12.00 12.70 7.04
C GLY A 140 13.22 12.01 6.46
N THR A 141 13.56 10.88 7.04
CA THR A 141 14.64 10.02 6.58
C THR A 141 14.06 8.83 5.82
N VAL A 142 14.48 8.66 4.58
CA VAL A 142 14.20 7.43 3.83
C VAL A 142 15.17 6.35 4.30
N SER A 143 14.65 5.19 4.62
CA SER A 143 15.42 3.99 4.99
C SER A 143 14.85 2.77 4.26
N LEU A 144 15.64 1.71 4.15
CA LEU A 144 15.19 0.47 3.54
C LEU A 144 14.70 -0.51 4.61
N TYR A 145 13.50 -1.03 4.45
CA TYR A 145 12.98 -2.13 5.26
C TYR A 145 12.62 -3.31 4.36
N GLY A 146 13.32 -4.42 4.52
CA GLY A 146 13.16 -5.57 3.61
C GLY A 146 13.51 -5.27 2.15
N GLY A 147 14.33 -4.25 1.89
CA GLY A 147 14.65 -3.78 0.54
C GLY A 147 13.67 -2.74 -0.02
N VAL A 148 12.63 -2.36 0.72
CA VAL A 148 11.63 -1.37 0.30
C VAL A 148 11.96 -0.01 0.91
N PRO A 149 12.08 1.06 0.11
CA PRO A 149 12.22 2.41 0.62
C PRO A 149 10.98 2.84 1.40
N GLN A 150 11.20 3.40 2.58
CA GLN A 150 10.12 3.93 3.42
C GLN A 150 10.62 5.08 4.32
N MET A 151 9.68 5.90 4.80
CA MET A 151 9.94 6.82 5.91
C MET A 151 9.26 6.31 7.18
N GLN A 152 9.96 6.46 8.33
CA GLN A 152 9.39 6.16 9.64
C GLN A 152 9.09 7.45 10.37
N SER A 153 7.84 7.61 10.82
CA SER A 153 7.35 8.75 11.61
C SER A 153 7.83 10.12 11.08
N PRO A 154 7.64 10.39 9.77
CA PRO A 154 8.02 11.69 9.20
C PRO A 154 7.15 12.82 9.73
N ALA A 155 7.61 14.05 9.56
CA ALA A 155 6.70 15.19 9.60
C ALA A 155 5.80 15.13 8.37
N MET A 156 4.49 15.33 8.56
CA MET A 156 3.50 15.28 7.49
C MET A 156 2.61 16.53 7.53
N GLU A 157 2.32 17.07 6.37
CA GLU A 157 1.38 18.19 6.20
C GLU A 157 0.44 17.95 5.02
N VAL A 158 -0.83 18.34 5.15
CA VAL A 158 -1.80 18.25 4.07
C VAL A 158 -1.59 19.42 3.11
N VAL A 159 -1.25 19.14 1.85
CA VAL A 159 -1.13 20.11 0.77
C VAL A 159 -2.51 20.42 0.18
N LYS A 160 -3.33 19.36 -0.01
CA LYS A 160 -4.70 19.46 -0.51
C LYS A 160 -5.53 18.31 0.01
N ALA A 161 -6.66 18.61 0.60
CA ALA A 161 -7.56 17.60 1.16
C ALA A 161 -8.66 17.18 0.19
N GLY A 162 -9.16 15.92 0.34
CA GLY A 162 -10.39 15.45 -0.28
C GLY A 162 -10.38 15.37 -1.79
N VAL A 163 -9.21 15.11 -2.40
CA VAL A 163 -9.10 14.84 -3.85
C VAL A 163 -9.56 13.41 -4.13
N GLU A 164 -10.16 13.18 -5.31
CA GLU A 164 -10.50 11.81 -5.73
C GLU A 164 -9.25 10.92 -5.66
N ALA A 165 -9.37 9.78 -4.98
CA ALA A 165 -8.22 8.91 -4.76
C ALA A 165 -7.83 8.17 -6.04
N ILE A 166 -6.53 8.04 -6.26
CA ILE A 166 -5.97 7.15 -7.29
C ILE A 166 -6.54 5.74 -7.02
N PRO A 167 -7.21 5.10 -8.01
CA PRO A 167 -7.77 3.78 -7.82
C PRO A 167 -6.68 2.71 -7.73
N ALA A 168 -6.98 1.60 -7.05
CA ALA A 168 -6.08 0.45 -7.04
C ALA A 168 -5.83 -0.03 -8.47
N GLN A 169 -4.56 -0.26 -8.80
CA GLN A 169 -4.17 -0.77 -10.11
C GLN A 169 -4.52 -2.25 -10.23
N GLU A 170 -5.28 -2.62 -11.27
CA GLU A 170 -5.58 -4.02 -11.53
C GLU A 170 -4.36 -4.74 -12.12
N ILE A 171 -3.88 -5.76 -11.41
CA ILE A 171 -2.79 -6.62 -11.85
C ILE A 171 -3.16 -8.10 -11.66
N THR A 172 -2.41 -8.99 -12.32
CA THR A 172 -2.52 -10.44 -12.10
C THR A 172 -1.45 -10.91 -11.12
N VAL A 173 -1.64 -12.10 -10.52
CA VAL A 173 -0.61 -12.75 -9.68
C VAL A 173 0.72 -12.92 -10.44
N SER A 174 0.67 -13.15 -11.75
CA SER A 174 1.89 -13.29 -12.58
C SER A 174 2.65 -11.99 -12.77
N GLN A 175 1.96 -10.86 -12.83
CA GLN A 175 2.55 -9.52 -12.95
C GLN A 175 3.18 -9.04 -11.64
N MET A 176 2.65 -9.47 -10.50
CA MET A 176 3.16 -9.03 -9.19
C MET A 176 4.68 -9.23 -9.09
N GLY A 177 5.41 -8.15 -8.88
CA GLY A 177 6.87 -8.09 -8.89
C GLY A 177 7.42 -6.89 -8.13
N ALA A 178 8.72 -6.65 -8.29
CA ALA A 178 9.41 -5.53 -7.66
C ALA A 178 8.91 -4.16 -8.15
N ASP A 179 8.38 -4.11 -9.37
CA ASP A 179 7.89 -2.88 -10.00
C ASP A 179 6.63 -2.33 -9.30
N TYR A 180 5.91 -3.18 -8.55
CA TYR A 180 4.70 -2.80 -7.80
C TYR A 180 4.94 -2.62 -6.29
N LEU A 181 6.19 -2.55 -5.85
CA LEU A 181 6.50 -2.35 -4.43
C LEU A 181 5.95 -1.01 -3.93
N SER A 182 5.25 -1.06 -2.80
CA SER A 182 4.56 0.07 -2.18
C SER A 182 3.38 0.62 -2.98
N GLU A 183 2.91 -0.06 -4.02
CA GLU A 183 1.70 0.31 -4.75
C GLU A 183 0.46 -0.36 -4.18
N TYR A 184 -0.68 0.32 -4.33
CA TYR A 184 -2.00 -0.17 -3.98
C TYR A 184 -2.60 -0.88 -5.19
N VAL A 185 -2.72 -2.21 -5.10
CA VAL A 185 -3.12 -3.05 -6.23
C VAL A 185 -4.40 -3.84 -5.95
N TYR A 186 -5.10 -4.19 -7.02
CA TYR A 186 -6.27 -5.05 -7.05
C TYR A 186 -5.97 -6.30 -7.89
N ILE A 187 -6.19 -7.49 -7.31
CA ILE A 187 -5.95 -8.76 -7.97
C ILE A 187 -7.22 -9.59 -7.94
N LYS A 188 -7.74 -9.94 -9.11
CA LYS A 188 -8.95 -10.74 -9.29
C LYS A 188 -8.67 -12.24 -9.27
N ASP A 189 -9.71 -13.01 -8.95
CA ASP A 189 -9.78 -14.46 -9.12
C ASP A 189 -8.62 -15.23 -8.47
N VAL A 190 -8.05 -14.71 -7.37
CA VAL A 190 -7.00 -15.43 -6.65
C VAL A 190 -7.57 -16.63 -5.92
N THR A 191 -6.86 -17.75 -5.97
CA THR A 191 -7.26 -18.97 -5.26
C THR A 191 -6.61 -19.01 -3.88
N LEU A 192 -7.42 -19.16 -2.83
CA LEU A 192 -6.92 -19.24 -1.46
C LEU A 192 -6.32 -20.62 -1.17
N GLY A 193 -5.13 -20.62 -0.57
CA GLY A 193 -4.53 -21.78 0.05
C GLY A 193 -4.97 -21.96 1.52
N THR A 194 -4.21 -22.72 2.28
CA THR A 194 -4.52 -22.94 3.70
C THR A 194 -4.37 -21.65 4.49
N TYR A 195 -5.44 -21.23 5.16
CA TYR A 195 -5.46 -20.02 5.97
C TYR A 195 -4.54 -20.14 7.18
N ASN A 196 -3.78 -19.09 7.44
CA ASN A 196 -2.93 -18.95 8.61
C ASN A 196 -3.15 -17.59 9.28
N ALA A 197 -3.90 -17.56 10.40
CA ALA A 197 -4.24 -16.35 11.11
C ALA A 197 -3.03 -15.61 11.73
N SER A 198 -1.96 -16.32 12.03
CA SER A 198 -0.76 -15.77 12.68
C SER A 198 0.42 -15.54 11.73
N GLY A 199 0.24 -15.87 10.46
CA GLY A 199 1.31 -15.82 9.47
C GLY A 199 0.83 -15.39 8.10
N SER A 200 1.34 -16.06 7.08
CA SER A 200 1.01 -15.79 5.67
C SER A 200 0.10 -16.87 5.11
N THR A 201 -0.96 -16.45 4.43
CA THR A 201 -1.87 -17.34 3.69
C THR A 201 -1.44 -17.34 2.22
N PRO A 202 -1.08 -18.48 1.62
CA PRO A 202 -0.72 -18.54 0.22
C PRO A 202 -1.92 -18.27 -0.68
N VAL A 203 -1.68 -17.60 -1.81
CA VAL A 203 -2.66 -17.39 -2.89
C VAL A 203 -2.02 -17.63 -4.25
N THR A 204 -2.80 -18.09 -5.21
CA THR A 204 -2.38 -18.37 -6.59
C THR A 204 -3.38 -17.88 -7.60
#